data_ad63913dc74d251ae04e5244cde9bf04
#
_entry.id   ad63913dc74d251ae04e5244cde9bf04
#
_cell.length_a   1.000
_cell.length_b   1.000
_cell.length_c   1.000
_cell.angle_alpha   90.00
_cell.angle_beta   90.00
_cell.angle_gamma   90.00
#
_symmetry.space_group_name_H-M   'P 1'
#
loop_
_entity.id
_entity.type
_entity.pdbx_description
1 polymer ?
#
loop_
_entity_poly.entity_id
_entity_poly.type
_entity_poly.pdbx_seq_one_letter_code
_entity_poly.pdbx_strand_id
1 'polypeptide(L)'
;MNPVLLVGAFLGFLSVVIGALSEHLLQHQVSQEVWRWVMTAIRYHQIGAVTITAIGLALSVTAQPSTRLTRAAWVLSAGTVLFSFSIYAAAASGFEPLTYITPFGGITLMVGWGLLAWAAWRPSDH
;
A
#
# COMPACT_ATOMS: atom_id res chain seq x y z
N MET A 1 -1.96 1.17 -21.73
CA MET A 1 -2.35 0.93 -20.34
C MET A 1 -1.27 1.48 -19.41
N ASN A 2 -1.68 2.06 -18.31
CA ASN A 2 -0.76 2.56 -17.27
C ASN A 2 -0.87 1.65 -16.05
N PRO A 3 0.01 0.66 -15.92
CA PRO A 3 -0.13 -0.35 -14.85
C PRO A 3 0.06 0.22 -13.45
N VAL A 4 0.91 1.24 -13.28
CA VAL A 4 1.11 1.87 -11.97
C VAL A 4 -0.18 2.57 -11.53
N LEU A 5 -0.79 3.35 -12.41
CA LEU A 5 -2.05 4.03 -12.12
C LEU A 5 -3.17 3.01 -11.85
N LEU A 6 -3.22 1.93 -12.62
CA LEU A 6 -4.22 0.89 -12.44
C LEU A 6 -4.11 0.25 -11.06
N VAL A 7 -2.89 -0.09 -10.63
CA VAL A 7 -2.67 -0.69 -9.31
C VAL A 7 -3.02 0.28 -8.20
N GLY A 8 -2.60 1.54 -8.32
CA GLY A 8 -2.92 2.56 -7.32
C GLY A 8 -4.43 2.76 -7.16
N ALA A 9 -5.12 2.91 -8.28
CA ALA A 9 -6.58 3.10 -8.28
C ALA A 9 -7.31 1.88 -7.72
N PHE A 10 -6.86 0.68 -8.09
CA PHE A 10 -7.46 -0.57 -7.59
C PHE A 10 -7.24 -0.72 -6.09
N LEU A 11 -6.03 -0.43 -5.60
CA LEU A 11 -5.76 -0.43 -4.16
C LEU A 11 -6.64 0.59 -3.44
N GLY A 12 -6.84 1.76 -4.03
CA GLY A 12 -7.73 2.78 -3.47
C GLY A 12 -9.16 2.30 -3.38
N PHE A 13 -9.67 1.67 -4.44
CA PHE A 13 -11.01 1.06 -4.43
C PHE A 13 -11.12 0.03 -3.31
N LEU A 14 -10.14 -0.89 -3.21
CA LEU A 14 -10.15 -1.90 -2.16
C LEU A 14 -10.08 -1.28 -0.76
N SER A 15 -9.39 -0.16 -0.59
CA SER A 15 -9.28 0.48 0.72
C SER A 15 -10.64 0.97 1.21
N VAL A 16 -11.49 1.45 0.32
CA VAL A 16 -12.84 1.88 0.66
C VAL A 16 -13.71 0.67 1.01
N VAL A 17 -13.65 -0.38 0.18
CA VAL A 17 -14.43 -1.60 0.43
C VAL A 17 -14.02 -2.24 1.76
N ILE A 18 -12.73 -2.42 1.98
CA ILE A 18 -12.21 -3.06 3.20
C ILE A 18 -12.50 -2.19 4.42
N GLY A 19 -12.36 -0.87 4.30
CA GLY A 19 -12.69 0.05 5.38
C GLY A 19 -14.15 -0.07 5.79
N ALA A 20 -15.06 -0.06 4.83
CA ALA A 20 -16.50 -0.19 5.11
C ALA A 20 -16.84 -1.56 5.72
N LEU A 21 -16.33 -2.64 5.14
CA LEU A 21 -16.58 -3.98 5.65
C LEU A 21 -16.00 -4.16 7.06
N SER A 22 -14.83 -3.57 7.32
CA SER A 22 -14.19 -3.67 8.63
C SER A 22 -15.02 -2.98 9.70
N GLU A 23 -15.52 -1.77 9.43
CA GLU A 23 -16.34 -1.03 10.39
C GLU A 23 -17.68 -1.70 10.64
N HIS A 24 -18.33 -2.21 9.58
CA HIS A 24 -19.68 -2.75 9.71
C HIS A 24 -19.72 -4.20 10.20
N LEU A 25 -18.68 -5.00 9.89
CA LEU A 25 -18.70 -6.43 10.20
C LEU A 25 -17.59 -6.84 11.16
N LEU A 26 -16.34 -6.48 10.85
CA LEU A 26 -15.18 -7.01 11.58
C LEU A 26 -15.02 -6.42 12.97
N GLN A 27 -15.29 -5.13 13.13
CA GLN A 27 -15.09 -4.41 14.40
C GLN A 27 -15.76 -5.10 15.58
N HIS A 28 -16.93 -5.70 15.36
CA HIS A 28 -17.71 -6.35 16.39
C HIS A 28 -17.26 -7.79 16.66
N GLN A 29 -16.37 -8.34 15.85
CA GLN A 29 -15.95 -9.74 15.90
C GLN A 29 -14.52 -9.93 16.40
N VAL A 30 -13.77 -8.86 16.58
CA VAL A 30 -12.38 -8.93 16.99
C VAL A 30 -12.14 -8.14 18.27
N SER A 31 -11.01 -8.41 18.92
CA SER A 31 -10.60 -7.65 20.10
C SER A 31 -10.26 -6.22 19.73
N GLN A 32 -10.23 -5.35 20.76
CA GLN A 32 -9.85 -3.96 20.54
C GLN A 32 -8.41 -3.83 20.06
N GLU A 33 -7.54 -4.72 20.47
CA GLU A 33 -6.14 -4.74 20.01
C GLU A 33 -6.07 -5.08 18.51
N VAL A 34 -6.78 -6.12 18.07
CA VAL A 34 -6.83 -6.50 16.66
C VAL A 34 -7.48 -5.40 15.84
N TRP A 35 -8.49 -4.74 16.37
CA TRP A 35 -9.13 -3.61 15.70
C TRP A 35 -8.13 -2.48 15.45
N ARG A 36 -7.25 -2.19 16.41
CA ARG A 36 -6.19 -1.18 16.20
C ARG A 36 -5.24 -1.58 15.09
N TRP A 37 -4.91 -2.87 14.99
CA TRP A 37 -4.07 -3.36 13.89
C TRP A 37 -4.74 -3.11 12.54
N VAL A 38 -6.03 -3.41 12.45
CA VAL A 38 -6.80 -3.20 11.21
C VAL A 38 -6.85 -1.73 10.83
N MET A 39 -7.07 -0.84 11.79
CA MET A 39 -7.09 0.60 11.54
C MET A 39 -5.73 1.09 11.04
N THR A 40 -4.63 0.59 11.59
CA THR A 40 -3.29 0.91 11.11
C THR A 40 -3.08 0.39 9.69
N ALA A 41 -3.51 -0.84 9.41
CA ALA A 41 -3.41 -1.42 8.08
C ALA A 41 -4.18 -0.61 7.05
N ILE A 42 -5.39 -0.18 7.37
CA ILE A 42 -6.22 0.66 6.48
C ILE A 42 -5.52 2.00 6.21
N ARG A 43 -4.94 2.61 7.23
CA ARG A 43 -4.23 3.89 7.08
C ARG A 43 -3.10 3.77 6.07
N TYR A 44 -2.21 2.79 6.24
CA TYR A 44 -1.08 2.61 5.33
C TYR A 44 -1.51 2.14 3.95
N HIS A 45 -2.58 1.36 3.87
CA HIS A 45 -3.18 0.97 2.60
C HIS A 45 -3.65 2.21 1.83
N GLN A 46 -4.37 3.12 2.48
CA GLN A 46 -4.87 4.34 1.85
C GLN A 46 -3.74 5.27 1.44
N ILE A 47 -2.75 5.48 2.31
CA ILE A 47 -1.57 6.30 1.99
C ILE A 47 -0.84 5.71 0.79
N GLY A 48 -0.64 4.39 0.77
CA GLY A 48 0.00 3.70 -0.34
C GLY A 48 -0.77 3.88 -1.65
N ALA A 49 -2.08 3.66 -1.60
CA ALA A 49 -2.94 3.78 -2.79
C ALA A 49 -2.88 5.19 -3.39
N VAL A 50 -2.99 6.21 -2.55
CA VAL A 50 -2.92 7.62 -3.01
C VAL A 50 -1.55 7.93 -3.60
N THR A 51 -0.49 7.49 -2.94
CA THR A 51 0.88 7.75 -3.39
C THR A 51 1.17 7.06 -4.73
N ILE A 52 0.80 5.79 -4.86
CA ILE A 52 1.00 5.03 -6.10
C ILE A 52 0.18 5.63 -7.23
N THR A 53 -1.05 6.06 -6.94
CA THR A 53 -1.90 6.76 -7.92
C THR A 53 -1.26 8.06 -8.38
N ALA A 54 -0.71 8.85 -7.46
CA ALA A 54 -0.02 10.10 -7.79
C ALA A 54 1.19 9.84 -8.69
N ILE A 55 1.98 8.80 -8.39
CA ILE A 55 3.11 8.41 -9.23
C ILE A 55 2.62 7.99 -10.63
N GLY A 56 1.56 7.19 -10.68
CA GLY A 56 0.97 6.76 -11.95
C GLY A 56 0.51 7.92 -12.82
N LEU A 57 -0.12 8.92 -12.21
CA LEU A 57 -0.52 10.14 -12.92
C LEU A 57 0.69 10.92 -13.42
N ALA A 58 1.73 11.05 -12.59
CA ALA A 58 2.96 11.73 -12.99
C ALA A 58 3.62 11.03 -14.19
N LEU A 59 3.64 9.69 -14.16
CA LEU A 59 4.21 8.91 -15.27
C LEU A 59 3.39 9.05 -16.56
N SER A 60 2.09 9.31 -16.47
CA SER A 60 1.22 9.40 -17.65
C SER A 60 1.38 10.70 -18.42
N VAL A 61 1.92 11.75 -17.80
CA VAL A 61 2.05 13.08 -18.44
C VAL A 61 3.43 13.37 -18.95
N THR A 62 4.35 12.41 -18.89
CA THR A 62 5.72 12.59 -19.40
C THR A 62 5.98 11.65 -20.57
N ALA A 63 6.72 12.17 -21.57
CA ALA A 63 7.11 11.38 -22.72
C ALA A 63 8.17 10.33 -22.38
N GLN A 64 8.97 10.59 -21.35
CA GLN A 64 10.04 9.69 -20.91
C GLN A 64 9.87 9.39 -19.42
N PRO A 65 9.07 8.35 -19.08
CA PRO A 65 8.81 8.02 -17.70
C PRO A 65 10.08 7.63 -16.93
N SER A 66 10.22 8.15 -15.72
CA SER A 66 11.34 7.85 -14.84
C SER A 66 11.32 6.39 -14.41
N THR A 67 12.42 5.68 -14.62
CA THR A 67 12.60 4.32 -14.12
C THR A 67 12.62 4.29 -12.59
N ARG A 68 13.20 5.30 -11.97
CA ARG A 68 13.26 5.38 -10.51
C ARG A 68 11.88 5.56 -9.89
N LEU A 69 11.05 6.44 -10.47
CA LEU A 69 9.67 6.61 -10.02
C LEU A 69 8.87 5.32 -10.19
N THR A 70 9.06 4.65 -11.31
CA THR A 70 8.36 3.39 -11.57
C THR A 70 8.77 2.31 -10.56
N ARG A 71 10.04 2.20 -10.24
CA ARG A 71 10.52 1.25 -9.23
C ARG A 71 9.97 1.58 -7.85
N ALA A 72 9.97 2.86 -7.48
CA ALA A 72 9.39 3.30 -6.21
C ALA A 72 7.92 2.87 -6.10
N ALA A 73 7.16 3.07 -7.18
CA ALA A 73 5.75 2.69 -7.21
C ALA A 73 5.55 1.19 -7.00
N TRP A 74 6.35 0.35 -7.65
CA TRP A 74 6.22 -1.10 -7.50
C TRP A 74 6.65 -1.59 -6.12
N VAL A 75 7.69 -1.01 -5.55
CA VAL A 75 8.12 -1.35 -4.19
C VAL A 75 7.07 -0.91 -3.17
N LEU A 76 6.50 0.28 -3.34
CA LEU A 76 5.40 0.75 -2.49
C LEU A 76 4.16 -0.15 -2.62
N SER A 77 3.86 -0.62 -3.83
CA SER A 77 2.74 -1.54 -4.06
C SER A 77 2.97 -2.86 -3.33
N ALA A 78 4.16 -3.45 -3.46
CA ALA A 78 4.51 -4.67 -2.76
C ALA A 78 4.45 -4.49 -1.24
N GLY A 79 4.99 -3.39 -0.73
CA GLY A 79 4.97 -3.08 0.69
C GLY A 79 3.57 -2.89 1.23
N THR A 80 2.70 -2.21 0.49
CA THR A 80 1.30 -1.99 0.87
C THR A 80 0.57 -3.33 1.00
N VAL A 81 0.73 -4.21 0.02
CA VAL A 81 0.10 -5.53 0.04
C VAL A 81 0.63 -6.36 1.20
N LEU A 82 1.96 -6.46 1.34
CA LEU A 82 2.56 -7.27 2.41
C LEU A 82 2.19 -6.76 3.81
N PHE A 83 2.20 -5.45 3.99
CA PHE A 83 1.91 -4.85 5.29
C PHE A 83 0.43 -4.96 5.65
N SER A 84 -0.43 -4.39 4.81
CA SER A 84 -1.84 -4.22 5.14
C SER A 84 -2.63 -5.51 4.97
N PHE A 85 -2.38 -6.27 3.91
CA PHE A 85 -3.17 -7.47 3.63
C PHE A 85 -2.80 -8.63 4.55
N SER A 86 -1.57 -8.69 5.06
CA SER A 86 -1.21 -9.66 6.10
C SER A 86 -2.03 -9.43 7.37
N ILE A 87 -2.24 -8.17 7.75
CA ILE A 87 -3.05 -7.80 8.92
C ILE A 87 -4.53 -8.13 8.66
N TYR A 88 -5.05 -7.78 7.47
CA TYR A 88 -6.44 -8.12 7.12
C TYR A 88 -6.68 -9.63 7.18
N ALA A 89 -5.75 -10.39 6.61
CA ALA A 89 -5.87 -11.86 6.60
C ALA A 89 -5.81 -12.43 8.01
N ALA A 90 -4.93 -11.93 8.87
CA ALA A 90 -4.84 -12.36 10.26
C ALA A 90 -6.11 -12.03 11.03
N ALA A 91 -6.63 -10.81 10.87
CA ALA A 91 -7.83 -10.37 11.56
C ALA A 91 -9.07 -11.15 11.13
N ALA A 92 -9.22 -11.40 9.83
CA ALA A 92 -10.40 -12.08 9.28
C ALA A 92 -10.38 -13.58 9.56
N SER A 93 -9.20 -14.21 9.53
CA SER A 93 -9.06 -15.67 9.72
C SER A 93 -8.84 -16.10 11.17
N GLY A 94 -8.40 -15.18 12.02
CA GLY A 94 -7.95 -15.50 13.36
C GLY A 94 -6.59 -16.17 13.42
N PHE A 95 -5.92 -16.34 12.28
CA PHE A 95 -4.60 -16.96 12.19
C PHE A 95 -3.50 -15.93 12.43
N GLU A 96 -3.16 -15.70 13.69
CA GLU A 96 -2.23 -14.66 14.12
C GLU A 96 -0.84 -14.75 13.46
N PRO A 97 -0.26 -15.95 13.18
CA PRO A 97 1.05 -16.03 12.55
C PRO A 97 1.18 -15.30 11.20
N LEU A 98 0.09 -14.98 10.53
CA LEU A 98 0.12 -14.16 9.31
C LEU A 98 0.73 -12.79 9.57
N THR A 99 0.67 -12.28 10.80
CA THR A 99 1.28 -11.00 11.16
C THR A 99 2.81 -11.03 11.14
N TYR A 100 3.43 -12.21 11.04
CA TYR A 100 4.89 -12.31 10.89
C TYR A 100 5.37 -11.77 9.55
N ILE A 101 4.47 -11.68 8.54
CA ILE A 101 4.74 -11.08 7.23
C ILE A 101 4.76 -9.55 7.34
N THR A 102 4.01 -8.99 8.26
CA THR A 102 3.78 -7.55 8.39
C THR A 102 5.08 -6.74 8.53
N PRO A 103 6.07 -7.13 9.37
CA PRO A 103 7.33 -6.37 9.46
C PRO A 103 8.08 -6.28 8.14
N PHE A 104 8.05 -7.33 7.32
CA PHE A 104 8.68 -7.31 5.99
C PHE A 104 7.99 -6.29 5.10
N GLY A 105 6.66 -6.23 5.17
CA GLY A 105 5.88 -5.22 4.46
C GLY A 105 6.24 -3.80 4.91
N GLY A 106 6.40 -3.60 6.22
CA GLY A 106 6.81 -2.31 6.78
C GLY A 106 8.17 -1.86 6.29
N ILE A 107 9.15 -2.76 6.28
CA ILE A 107 10.49 -2.49 5.75
C ILE A 107 10.40 -2.17 4.25
N THR A 108 9.61 -2.93 3.50
CA THR A 108 9.42 -2.70 2.07
C THR A 108 8.81 -1.32 1.81
N LEU A 109 7.86 -0.88 2.64
CA LEU A 109 7.31 0.47 2.55
C LEU A 109 8.38 1.52 2.80
N MET A 110 9.23 1.35 3.81
CA MET A 110 10.33 2.27 4.07
C MET A 110 11.27 2.38 2.88
N VAL A 111 11.62 1.24 2.27
CA VAL A 111 12.47 1.21 1.07
C VAL A 111 11.77 1.93 -0.09
N GLY A 112 10.48 1.70 -0.26
CA GLY A 112 9.70 2.38 -1.32
C GLY A 112 9.70 3.89 -1.18
N TRP A 113 9.48 4.40 0.03
CA TRP A 113 9.55 5.85 0.29
C TRP A 113 10.96 6.39 0.09
N GLY A 114 11.99 5.63 0.48
CA GLY A 114 13.39 5.98 0.23
C GLY A 114 13.70 6.07 -1.26
N LEU A 115 13.18 5.12 -2.04
CA LEU A 115 13.35 5.14 -3.50
C LEU A 115 12.63 6.33 -4.13
N LEU A 116 11.48 6.70 -3.61
CA LEU A 116 10.75 7.87 -4.08
C LEU A 116 11.54 9.16 -3.82
N ALA A 117 12.11 9.30 -2.63
CA ALA A 117 12.96 10.43 -2.29
C ALA A 117 14.19 10.48 -3.20
N TRP A 118 14.81 9.33 -3.45
CA TRP A 118 15.96 9.23 -4.35
C TRP A 118 15.61 9.61 -5.78
N ALA A 119 14.43 9.19 -6.25
CA ALA A 119 13.94 9.56 -7.58
C ALA A 119 13.78 11.08 -7.72
N ALA A 120 13.30 11.73 -6.66
CA ALA A 120 13.16 13.20 -6.65
C ALA A 120 14.52 13.90 -6.60
N TRP A 121 15.49 13.31 -5.91
CA TRP A 121 16.85 13.85 -5.82
C TRP A 121 17.56 13.79 -7.18
N ARG A 122 17.31 12.75 -7.96
CA ARG A 122 17.95 12.53 -9.26
C ARG A 122 16.89 12.28 -10.35
N PRO A 123 16.19 13.33 -10.82
CA PRO A 123 15.05 13.14 -11.71
C PRO A 123 15.38 12.73 -13.14
N SER A 124 16.63 12.81 -13.56
CA SER A 124 17.04 12.60 -14.97
C SER A 124 17.59 11.20 -15.25
N ASP A 125 16.96 10.16 -14.72
CA ASP A 125 17.40 8.78 -14.83
C ASP A 125 16.67 7.99 -15.93
N HIS A 126 16.17 8.65 -16.92
CA HIS A 126 15.37 8.02 -17.98
C HIS A 126 16.06 6.93 -18.76
#